data_dd489f2f6ec89cb0202072439b32556f
#
_entry.id   dd489f2f6ec89cb0202072439b32556f
#
_cell.length_a   1.000
_cell.length_b   1.000
_cell.length_c   1.000
_cell.angle_alpha   90.00
_cell.angle_beta   90.00
_cell.angle_gamma   90.00
#
_symmetry.space_group_name_H-M   'P 1'
#
loop_
_entity.id
_entity.type
_entity.pdbx_description
1 polymer ?
#
loop_
_entity_poly.entity_id
_entity_poly.type
_entity_poly.pdbx_seq_one_letter_code
_entity_poly.pdbx_strand_id
1 'polypeptide(L)'
;VSLLMAFMATVIGTTVGGALSFFASRNLARHYATYFVTRRMLEIARTVPDIVWALIFIYPFGVGPLAGILALIIHTTGAQGKLFAEVNENIDHKAIEGIRASGGNWYEEIRFAVLPQVMPNFISYTFWRLALNVQAATVMGFVGAGGIGHELITAVKLLYFLDAGAILLMIICTVFMIDMSSEKLRHWIIGKETLVGS
;
A
#
# COMPACT_ATOMS: atom_id res chain seq x y z
N VAL A 1 -4.60 -18.20 1.12
CA VAL A 1 -5.46 -17.17 0.52
C VAL A 1 -5.14 -15.79 1.10
N SER A 2 -5.26 -15.56 2.41
CA SER A 2 -5.06 -14.23 3.03
C SER A 2 -3.70 -13.59 2.71
N LEU A 3 -2.59 -14.33 2.79
CA LEU A 3 -1.26 -13.81 2.44
C LEU A 3 -1.16 -13.44 0.97
N LEU A 4 -1.74 -14.25 0.07
CA LEU A 4 -1.76 -13.96 -1.35
C LEU A 4 -2.58 -12.71 -1.65
N MET A 5 -3.76 -12.56 -1.00
CA MET A 5 -4.57 -11.35 -1.11
C MET A 5 -3.79 -10.09 -0.68
N ALA A 6 -3.13 -10.15 0.47
CA ALA A 6 -2.32 -9.05 0.98
C ALA A 6 -1.15 -8.72 0.05
N PHE A 7 -0.46 -9.73 -0.46
CA PHE A 7 0.66 -9.56 -1.39
C PHE A 7 0.22 -8.93 -2.71
N MET A 8 -0.82 -9.49 -3.35
CA MET A 8 -1.35 -8.94 -4.60
C MET A 8 -1.86 -7.50 -4.42
N ALA A 9 -2.59 -7.24 -3.35
CA ALA A 9 -3.08 -5.90 -3.05
C ALA A 9 -1.93 -4.91 -2.81
N THR A 10 -0.86 -5.34 -2.14
CA THR A 10 0.32 -4.49 -1.92
C THR A 10 1.03 -4.21 -3.23
N VAL A 11 1.35 -5.23 -4.02
CA VAL A 11 2.10 -5.04 -5.28
C VAL A 11 1.31 -4.17 -6.26
N ILE A 12 0.05 -4.49 -6.51
CA ILE A 12 -0.77 -3.73 -7.46
C ILE A 12 -1.06 -2.32 -6.91
N GLY A 13 -1.50 -2.23 -5.65
CA GLY A 13 -1.89 -0.97 -5.04
C GLY A 13 -0.72 0.00 -4.89
N THR A 14 0.48 -0.46 -4.53
CA THR A 14 1.67 0.40 -4.43
C THR A 14 2.21 0.81 -5.80
N THR A 15 2.13 -0.07 -6.80
CA THR A 15 2.54 0.27 -8.17
C THR A 15 1.64 1.34 -8.76
N VAL A 16 0.32 1.15 -8.68
CA VAL A 16 -0.66 2.14 -9.17
C VAL A 16 -0.59 3.43 -8.35
N GLY A 17 -0.53 3.34 -7.01
CA GLY A 17 -0.38 4.48 -6.12
C GLY A 17 0.92 5.25 -6.37
N GLY A 18 2.03 4.54 -6.60
CA GLY A 18 3.32 5.13 -6.97
C GLY A 18 3.26 5.90 -8.29
N ALA A 19 2.66 5.33 -9.32
CA ALA A 19 2.47 6.02 -10.59
C ALA A 19 1.58 7.28 -10.43
N LEU A 20 0.49 7.19 -9.69
CA LEU A 20 -0.41 8.31 -9.43
C LEU A 20 0.22 9.39 -8.54
N SER A 21 1.16 9.02 -7.66
CA SER A 21 1.82 9.97 -6.75
C SER A 21 2.55 11.09 -7.48
N PHE A 22 3.15 10.82 -8.64
CA PHE A 22 3.82 11.85 -9.44
C PHE A 22 2.87 12.91 -9.99
N PHE A 23 1.61 12.51 -10.27
CA PHE A 23 0.56 13.44 -10.68
C PHE A 23 -0.12 14.13 -9.49
N ALA A 24 -0.08 13.52 -8.31
CA ALA A 24 -0.64 14.05 -7.08
C ALA A 24 0.33 14.93 -6.28
N SER A 25 1.58 15.09 -6.73
CA SER A 25 2.61 15.93 -6.11
C SER A 25 2.57 17.32 -6.69
N ARG A 26 2.55 18.35 -5.83
CA ARG A 26 2.42 19.75 -6.26
C ARG A 26 3.61 20.24 -7.08
N ASN A 27 4.80 19.75 -6.78
CA ASN A 27 6.06 20.13 -7.43
C ASN A 27 6.28 19.45 -8.79
N LEU A 28 5.61 18.32 -9.07
CA LEU A 28 5.83 17.51 -10.26
C LEU A 28 4.64 17.55 -11.24
N ALA A 29 3.46 17.92 -10.78
CA ALA A 29 2.27 17.98 -11.63
C ALA A 29 2.36 19.10 -12.65
N ARG A 30 2.12 18.76 -13.94
CA ARG A 30 2.16 19.74 -15.06
C ARG A 30 1.03 20.76 -15.00
N HIS A 31 -0.16 20.32 -14.56
CA HIS A 31 -1.37 21.16 -14.51
C HIS A 31 -2.01 21.06 -13.14
N TYR A 32 -2.48 22.18 -12.62
CA TYR A 32 -3.17 22.24 -11.34
C TYR A 32 -4.42 21.34 -11.30
N ALA A 33 -5.14 21.23 -12.41
CA ALA A 33 -6.32 20.35 -12.50
C ALA A 33 -5.94 18.87 -12.30
N THR A 34 -4.85 18.40 -12.92
CA THR A 34 -4.36 17.02 -12.75
C THR A 34 -3.98 16.75 -11.31
N TYR A 35 -3.21 17.65 -10.71
CA TYR A 35 -2.86 17.59 -9.28
C TYR A 35 -4.10 17.49 -8.39
N PHE A 36 -5.05 18.41 -8.57
CA PHE A 36 -6.24 18.48 -7.73
C PHE A 36 -7.10 17.20 -7.84
N VAL A 37 -7.40 16.77 -9.06
CA VAL A 37 -8.23 15.58 -9.31
C VAL A 37 -7.55 14.32 -8.77
N THR A 38 -6.28 14.08 -9.11
CA THR A 38 -5.57 12.88 -8.67
C THR A 38 -5.46 12.84 -7.14
N ARG A 39 -5.15 13.97 -6.51
CA ARG A 39 -5.05 14.05 -5.04
C ARG A 39 -6.38 13.77 -4.37
N ARG A 40 -7.50 14.29 -4.90
CA ARG A 40 -8.84 14.00 -4.38
C ARG A 40 -9.26 12.54 -4.57
N MET A 41 -8.95 11.95 -5.70
CA MET A 41 -9.20 10.52 -5.93
C MET A 41 -8.44 9.65 -4.91
N LEU A 42 -7.17 9.92 -4.67
CA LEU A 42 -6.38 9.20 -3.69
C LEU A 42 -6.91 9.41 -2.26
N GLU A 43 -7.34 10.61 -1.92
CA GLU A 43 -7.94 10.93 -0.62
C GLU A 43 -9.26 10.17 -0.40
N ILE A 44 -10.15 10.11 -1.40
CA ILE A 44 -11.39 9.34 -1.32
C ILE A 44 -11.08 7.85 -1.17
N ALA A 45 -10.18 7.30 -2.00
CA ALA A 45 -9.84 5.89 -1.99
C ALA A 45 -9.31 5.40 -0.63
N ARG A 46 -8.53 6.22 0.09
CA ARG A 46 -8.00 5.89 1.42
C ARG A 46 -8.94 6.21 2.58
N THR A 47 -9.86 7.17 2.40
CA THR A 47 -10.76 7.61 3.48
C THR A 47 -11.88 6.61 3.71
N VAL A 48 -12.35 5.97 2.65
CA VAL A 48 -13.33 4.89 2.76
C VAL A 48 -12.64 3.65 3.33
N PRO A 49 -13.13 3.09 4.47
CA PRO A 49 -12.56 1.88 5.03
C PRO A 49 -12.56 0.72 4.03
N ASP A 50 -11.53 -0.10 4.09
CA ASP A 50 -11.35 -1.26 3.21
C ASP A 50 -12.52 -2.27 3.27
N ILE A 51 -13.12 -2.46 4.45
CA ILE A 51 -14.33 -3.25 4.62
C ILE A 51 -15.52 -2.71 3.80
N VAL A 52 -15.68 -1.40 3.74
CA VAL A 52 -16.77 -0.76 2.96
C VAL A 52 -16.53 -0.99 1.47
N TRP A 53 -15.29 -0.87 1.00
CA TRP A 53 -14.94 -1.23 -0.37
C TRP A 53 -15.24 -2.71 -0.66
N ALA A 54 -14.92 -3.62 0.27
CA ALA A 54 -15.24 -5.03 0.09
C ALA A 54 -16.74 -5.28 -0.06
N LEU A 55 -17.58 -4.64 0.76
CA LEU A 55 -19.05 -4.74 0.66
C LEU A 55 -19.57 -4.22 -0.68
N ILE A 56 -19.01 -3.12 -1.20
CA ILE A 56 -19.35 -2.58 -2.52
C ILE A 56 -19.02 -3.61 -3.61
N PHE A 57 -17.85 -4.27 -3.53
CA PHE A 57 -17.42 -5.24 -4.54
C PHE A 57 -18.10 -6.61 -4.43
N ILE A 58 -18.63 -6.96 -3.27
CA ILE A 58 -19.44 -8.18 -3.13
C ILE A 58 -20.69 -8.13 -4.03
N TYR A 59 -21.27 -6.96 -4.23
CA TYR A 59 -22.47 -6.82 -5.04
C TYR A 59 -22.28 -7.27 -6.50
N PRO A 60 -21.27 -6.79 -7.26
CA PRO A 60 -21.06 -7.22 -8.65
C PRO A 60 -20.26 -8.52 -8.79
N PHE A 61 -19.36 -8.86 -7.86
CA PHE A 61 -18.42 -9.98 -7.99
C PHE A 61 -18.78 -11.20 -7.12
N GLY A 62 -19.74 -11.03 -6.23
CA GLY A 62 -20.12 -12.06 -5.27
C GLY A 62 -19.20 -12.12 -4.05
N VAL A 63 -19.60 -12.96 -3.09
CA VAL A 63 -18.83 -13.23 -1.89
C VAL A 63 -17.60 -14.08 -2.25
N GLY A 64 -16.39 -13.58 -1.93
CA GLY A 64 -15.17 -14.32 -2.23
C GLY A 64 -13.89 -13.45 -2.19
N PRO A 65 -12.73 -14.09 -2.41
CA PRO A 65 -11.43 -13.44 -2.31
C PRO A 65 -11.24 -12.26 -3.29
N LEU A 66 -11.92 -12.28 -4.43
CA LEU A 66 -11.81 -11.23 -5.45
C LEU A 66 -12.29 -9.88 -4.92
N ALA A 67 -13.44 -9.85 -4.25
CA ALA A 67 -13.98 -8.62 -3.65
C ALA A 67 -13.02 -8.05 -2.61
N GLY A 68 -12.43 -8.90 -1.77
CA GLY A 68 -11.43 -8.48 -0.78
C GLY A 68 -10.13 -7.96 -1.41
N ILE A 69 -9.62 -8.62 -2.45
CA ILE A 69 -8.43 -8.16 -3.17
C ILE A 69 -8.65 -6.78 -3.78
N LEU A 70 -9.77 -6.57 -4.48
CA LEU A 70 -10.11 -5.28 -5.10
C LEU A 70 -10.26 -4.16 -4.06
N ALA A 71 -10.90 -4.46 -2.95
CA ALA A 71 -11.03 -3.52 -1.83
C ALA A 71 -9.67 -3.08 -1.28
N LEU A 72 -8.79 -4.04 -1.00
CA LEU A 72 -7.45 -3.77 -0.53
C LEU A 72 -6.58 -3.04 -1.56
N ILE A 73 -6.73 -3.34 -2.86
CA ILE A 73 -6.02 -2.61 -3.94
C ILE A 73 -6.41 -1.14 -3.92
N ILE A 74 -7.70 -0.81 -3.91
CA ILE A 74 -8.15 0.59 -3.95
C ILE A 74 -7.68 1.35 -2.70
N HIS A 75 -7.90 0.78 -1.53
CA HIS A 75 -7.47 1.39 -0.28
C HIS A 75 -5.94 1.56 -0.23
N THR A 76 -5.18 0.56 -0.66
CA THR A 76 -3.71 0.63 -0.74
C THR A 76 -3.25 1.68 -1.73
N THR A 77 -3.86 1.74 -2.92
CA THR A 77 -3.58 2.77 -3.93
C THR A 77 -3.77 4.18 -3.37
N GLY A 78 -4.89 4.41 -2.68
CA GLY A 78 -5.17 5.69 -2.04
C GLY A 78 -4.18 6.06 -0.95
N ALA A 79 -3.89 5.13 -0.03
CA ALA A 79 -3.01 5.36 1.10
C ALA A 79 -1.55 5.54 0.66
N GLN A 80 -1.03 4.65 -0.19
CA GLN A 80 0.35 4.73 -0.68
C GLN A 80 0.55 5.87 -1.66
N GLY A 81 -0.41 6.08 -2.58
CA GLY A 81 -0.32 7.19 -3.53
C GLY A 81 -0.24 8.55 -2.85
N LYS A 82 -1.01 8.76 -1.78
CA LYS A 82 -0.95 9.98 -0.97
C LYS A 82 0.39 10.10 -0.24
N LEU A 83 0.82 9.04 0.43
CA LEU A 83 2.09 9.02 1.17
C LEU A 83 3.29 9.26 0.24
N PHE A 84 3.31 8.61 -0.90
CA PHE A 84 4.35 8.79 -1.92
C PHE A 84 4.34 10.20 -2.51
N ALA A 85 3.16 10.81 -2.71
CA ALA A 85 3.07 12.20 -3.13
C ALA A 85 3.70 13.16 -2.12
N GLU A 86 3.50 12.91 -0.82
CA GLU A 86 4.14 13.70 0.25
C GLU A 86 5.66 13.51 0.26
N VAL A 87 6.16 12.29 0.01
CA VAL A 87 7.60 12.05 -0.17
C VAL A 87 8.15 12.81 -1.37
N ASN A 88 7.45 12.78 -2.50
CA ASN A 88 7.84 13.50 -3.72
C ASN A 88 7.86 15.02 -3.51
N GLU A 89 7.00 15.56 -2.64
CA GLU A 89 6.97 16.99 -2.32
C GLU A 89 8.16 17.45 -1.45
N ASN A 90 8.85 16.52 -0.77
CA ASN A 90 9.95 16.80 0.16
C ASN A 90 11.36 16.51 -0.39
N ILE A 91 11.51 16.34 -1.69
CA ILE A 91 12.81 16.09 -2.35
C ILE A 91 13.63 17.37 -2.54
N ASP A 92 14.94 17.22 -2.77
CA ASP A 92 15.80 18.34 -3.17
C ASP A 92 15.50 18.79 -4.61
N HIS A 93 15.00 20.01 -4.74
CA HIS A 93 14.64 20.61 -6.02
C HIS A 93 15.84 20.92 -6.93
N LYS A 94 17.06 21.05 -6.38
CA LYS A 94 18.27 21.34 -7.17
C LYS A 94 18.54 20.29 -8.24
N ALA A 95 18.25 19.01 -7.94
CA ALA A 95 18.41 17.93 -8.90
C ALA A 95 17.45 18.10 -10.10
N ILE A 96 16.19 18.52 -9.83
CA ILE A 96 15.20 18.78 -10.90
C ILE A 96 15.63 19.98 -11.74
N GLU A 97 16.09 21.06 -11.10
CA GLU A 97 16.58 22.27 -11.80
C GLU A 97 17.78 21.94 -12.68
N GLY A 98 18.70 21.09 -12.23
CA GLY A 98 19.83 20.63 -13.03
C GLY A 98 19.41 19.90 -14.30
N ILE A 99 18.43 18.99 -14.24
CA ILE A 99 17.90 18.28 -15.40
C ILE A 99 17.18 19.27 -16.36
N ARG A 100 16.40 20.20 -15.83
CA ARG A 100 15.75 21.26 -16.64
C ARG A 100 16.76 22.14 -17.34
N ALA A 101 17.82 22.56 -16.64
CA ALA A 101 18.88 23.39 -17.22
C ALA A 101 19.62 22.70 -18.38
N SER A 102 19.73 21.36 -18.34
CA SER A 102 20.27 20.57 -19.44
C SER A 102 19.28 20.27 -20.57
N GLY A 103 18.05 20.82 -20.51
CA GLY A 103 17.02 20.61 -21.53
C GLY A 103 16.19 19.34 -21.37
N GLY A 104 16.25 18.70 -20.20
CA GLY A 104 15.52 17.47 -19.89
C GLY A 104 14.01 17.68 -19.86
N ASN A 105 13.27 16.65 -20.26
CA ASN A 105 11.82 16.61 -20.23
C ASN A 105 11.30 16.05 -18.88
N TRP A 106 9.98 16.12 -18.66
CA TRP A 106 9.33 15.67 -17.42
C TRP A 106 9.63 14.20 -17.04
N TYR A 107 9.75 13.29 -18.00
CA TYR A 107 10.10 11.89 -17.73
C TYR A 107 11.55 11.75 -17.26
N GLU A 108 12.44 12.55 -17.81
CA GLU A 108 13.84 12.60 -17.43
C GLU A 108 14.00 13.20 -16.03
N GLU A 109 13.24 14.25 -15.69
CA GLU A 109 13.16 14.79 -14.32
C GLU A 109 12.76 13.69 -13.32
N ILE A 110 11.67 12.95 -13.60
CA ILE A 110 11.23 11.87 -12.72
C ILE A 110 12.29 10.78 -12.62
N ARG A 111 12.84 10.33 -13.75
CA ARG A 111 13.74 9.17 -13.77
C ARG A 111 15.10 9.46 -13.12
N PHE A 112 15.67 10.63 -13.37
CA PHE A 112 17.04 10.92 -12.97
C PHE A 112 17.14 11.84 -11.74
N ALA A 113 16.17 12.70 -11.49
CA ALA A 113 16.18 13.59 -10.34
C ALA A 113 15.30 13.07 -9.17
N VAL A 114 14.07 12.63 -9.44
CA VAL A 114 13.09 12.28 -8.40
C VAL A 114 13.27 10.86 -7.92
N LEU A 115 13.18 9.87 -8.81
CA LEU A 115 13.20 8.44 -8.48
C LEU A 115 14.38 8.02 -7.61
N PRO A 116 15.62 8.42 -7.86
CA PRO A 116 16.74 8.06 -7.00
C PRO A 116 16.59 8.54 -5.56
N GLN A 117 15.98 9.70 -5.35
CA GLN A 117 15.79 10.27 -4.02
C GLN A 117 14.65 9.60 -3.24
N VAL A 118 13.56 9.21 -3.93
CA VAL A 118 12.34 8.72 -3.26
C VAL A 118 12.27 7.20 -3.15
N MET A 119 13.01 6.45 -3.98
CA MET A 119 12.94 5.01 -4.08
C MET A 119 13.14 4.28 -2.73
N PRO A 120 14.10 4.65 -1.88
CA PRO A 120 14.28 4.01 -0.59
C PRO A 120 13.06 4.17 0.32
N ASN A 121 12.47 5.37 0.34
CA ASN A 121 11.26 5.63 1.10
C ASN A 121 10.06 4.83 0.52
N PHE A 122 9.93 4.76 -0.80
CA PHE A 122 8.88 3.99 -1.45
C PHE A 122 8.96 2.51 -1.10
N ILE A 123 10.16 1.93 -1.16
CA ILE A 123 10.39 0.53 -0.79
C ILE A 123 10.06 0.31 0.69
N SER A 124 10.55 1.18 1.57
CA SER A 124 10.29 1.11 3.00
C SER A 124 8.80 1.14 3.35
N TYR A 125 8.06 2.07 2.75
CA TYR A 125 6.62 2.19 2.97
C TYR A 125 5.84 1.05 2.32
N THR A 126 6.34 0.45 1.24
CA THR A 126 5.73 -0.74 0.62
C THR A 126 5.80 -1.95 1.56
N PHE A 127 6.93 -2.19 2.22
CA PHE A 127 7.05 -3.26 3.21
C PHE A 127 6.15 -3.03 4.43
N TRP A 128 6.11 -1.80 4.94
CA TRP A 128 5.18 -1.45 6.00
C TRP A 128 3.71 -1.68 5.58
N ARG A 129 3.36 -1.32 4.36
CA ARG A 129 2.02 -1.54 3.81
C ARG A 129 1.68 -3.02 3.69
N LEU A 130 2.66 -3.86 3.33
CA LEU A 130 2.45 -5.31 3.27
C LEU A 130 1.98 -5.87 4.62
N ALA A 131 2.63 -5.49 5.72
CA ALA A 131 2.23 -5.91 7.05
C ALA A 131 0.79 -5.48 7.38
N LEU A 132 0.42 -4.21 7.07
CA LEU A 132 -0.94 -3.72 7.25
C LEU A 132 -1.97 -4.47 6.39
N ASN A 133 -1.63 -4.80 5.15
CA ASN A 133 -2.52 -5.53 4.26
C ASN A 133 -2.72 -6.99 4.70
N VAL A 134 -1.75 -7.62 5.37
CA VAL A 134 -1.93 -8.96 5.96
C VAL A 134 -2.94 -8.90 7.10
N GLN A 135 -2.87 -7.88 7.96
CA GLN A 135 -3.86 -7.66 9.02
C GLN A 135 -5.25 -7.42 8.42
N ALA A 136 -5.36 -6.53 7.44
CA ALA A 136 -6.61 -6.21 6.77
C ALA A 136 -7.21 -7.42 6.04
N ALA A 137 -6.39 -8.23 5.36
CA ALA A 137 -6.86 -9.46 4.69
C ALA A 137 -7.43 -10.49 5.66
N THR A 138 -6.96 -10.51 6.92
CA THR A 138 -7.55 -11.36 7.96
C THR A 138 -8.95 -10.86 8.33
N VAL A 139 -9.11 -9.53 8.46
CA VAL A 139 -10.41 -8.91 8.77
C VAL A 139 -11.40 -9.06 7.61
N MET A 140 -10.93 -9.08 6.36
CA MET A 140 -11.77 -9.31 5.18
C MET A 140 -12.52 -10.65 5.19
N GLY A 141 -12.03 -11.65 5.93
CA GLY A 141 -12.73 -12.89 6.17
C GLY A 141 -14.10 -12.70 6.83
N PHE A 142 -14.30 -11.64 7.62
CA PHE A 142 -15.59 -11.34 8.29
C PHE A 142 -16.69 -10.98 7.29
N VAL A 143 -16.35 -10.40 6.17
CA VAL A 143 -17.31 -10.05 5.10
C VAL A 143 -17.34 -11.11 3.98
N GLY A 144 -16.81 -12.31 4.25
CA GLY A 144 -16.88 -13.43 3.31
C GLY A 144 -15.81 -13.41 2.22
N ALA A 145 -14.78 -12.58 2.33
CA ALA A 145 -13.68 -12.58 1.36
C ALA A 145 -12.77 -13.84 1.45
N GLY A 146 -13.14 -14.81 2.27
CA GLY A 146 -12.39 -16.05 2.44
C GLY A 146 -11.13 -15.87 3.30
N GLY A 147 -10.20 -16.83 3.21
CA GLY A 147 -8.96 -16.82 3.96
C GLY A 147 -9.10 -17.22 5.43
N ILE A 148 -8.07 -16.98 6.22
CA ILE A 148 -8.00 -17.44 7.61
C ILE A 148 -9.05 -16.78 8.51
N GLY A 149 -9.47 -15.56 8.19
CA GLY A 149 -10.54 -14.87 8.92
C GLY A 149 -11.92 -15.53 8.73
N HIS A 150 -12.18 -16.09 7.55
CA HIS A 150 -13.42 -16.84 7.32
C HIS A 150 -13.49 -18.12 8.16
N GLU A 151 -12.37 -18.86 8.25
CA GLU A 151 -12.26 -20.05 9.10
C GLU A 151 -12.46 -19.69 10.57
N LEU A 152 -11.87 -18.58 11.02
CA LEU A 152 -12.06 -18.10 12.41
C LEU A 152 -13.53 -17.83 12.72
N ILE A 153 -14.25 -17.12 11.87
CA ILE A 153 -15.68 -16.86 12.07
C ILE A 153 -16.49 -18.13 12.07
N THR A 154 -16.19 -19.04 11.16
CA THR A 154 -16.90 -20.32 11.07
C THR A 154 -16.72 -21.13 12.34
N ALA A 155 -15.48 -21.22 12.87
CA ALA A 155 -15.20 -21.88 14.14
C ALA A 155 -15.95 -21.24 15.32
N VAL A 156 -15.99 -19.90 15.38
CA VAL A 156 -16.72 -19.17 16.43
C VAL A 156 -18.22 -19.39 16.32
N LYS A 157 -18.80 -19.34 15.12
CA LYS A 157 -20.25 -19.57 14.91
C LYS A 157 -20.67 -20.99 15.25
N LEU A 158 -19.80 -21.97 15.04
CA LEU A 158 -20.04 -23.37 15.37
C LEU A 158 -19.69 -23.71 16.85
N LEU A 159 -19.26 -22.71 17.63
CA LEU A 159 -18.85 -22.85 19.05
C LEU A 159 -17.63 -23.78 19.24
N TYR A 160 -16.79 -23.94 18.21
CA TYR A 160 -15.54 -24.70 18.29
C TYR A 160 -14.43 -23.82 18.87
N PHE A 161 -14.49 -23.55 20.18
CA PHE A 161 -13.59 -22.60 20.84
C PHE A 161 -12.11 -23.00 20.81
N LEU A 162 -11.80 -24.31 20.83
CA LEU A 162 -10.42 -24.78 20.72
C LEU A 162 -9.83 -24.48 19.33
N ASP A 163 -10.59 -24.73 18.27
CA ASP A 163 -10.19 -24.46 16.90
C ASP A 163 -10.10 -22.95 16.67
N ALA A 164 -11.06 -22.17 17.17
CA ALA A 164 -11.01 -20.72 17.12
C ALA A 164 -9.77 -20.16 17.82
N GLY A 165 -9.42 -20.69 19.00
CA GLY A 165 -8.19 -20.33 19.71
C GLY A 165 -6.92 -20.66 18.93
N ALA A 166 -6.85 -21.85 18.32
CA ALA A 166 -5.71 -22.25 17.50
C ALA A 166 -5.55 -21.36 16.25
N ILE A 167 -6.65 -21.04 15.56
CA ILE A 167 -6.66 -20.15 14.41
C ILE A 167 -6.21 -18.74 14.81
N LEU A 168 -6.69 -18.22 15.94
CA LEU A 168 -6.31 -16.90 16.46
C LEU A 168 -4.80 -16.84 16.75
N LEU A 169 -4.24 -17.87 17.42
CA LEU A 169 -2.80 -17.95 17.65
C LEU A 169 -2.01 -17.99 16.35
N MET A 170 -2.48 -18.74 15.36
CA MET A 170 -1.83 -18.80 14.04
C MET A 170 -1.85 -17.43 13.35
N ILE A 171 -2.95 -16.68 13.41
CA ILE A 171 -3.04 -15.32 12.89
C ILE A 171 -2.02 -14.41 13.57
N ILE A 172 -2.00 -14.42 14.92
CA ILE A 172 -1.08 -13.57 15.70
C ILE A 172 0.38 -13.89 15.35
N CYS A 173 0.76 -15.16 15.34
CA CYS A 173 2.13 -15.57 14.98
C CYS A 173 2.49 -15.15 13.56
N THR A 174 1.59 -15.34 12.59
CA THR A 174 1.84 -14.98 11.19
C THR A 174 2.02 -13.46 11.02
N VAL A 175 1.13 -12.67 11.60
CA VAL A 175 1.21 -11.19 11.55
C VAL A 175 2.50 -10.72 12.22
N PHE A 176 2.82 -11.25 13.40
CA PHE A 176 4.04 -10.89 14.12
C PHE A 176 5.33 -11.22 13.34
N MET A 177 5.39 -12.40 12.71
CA MET A 177 6.54 -12.78 11.88
C MET A 177 6.71 -11.86 10.67
N ILE A 178 5.62 -11.48 10.02
CA ILE A 178 5.65 -10.58 8.86
C ILE A 178 6.04 -9.16 9.28
N ASP A 179 5.51 -8.68 10.39
CA ASP A 179 5.82 -7.35 10.91
C ASP A 179 7.31 -7.24 11.28
N MET A 180 7.85 -8.19 12.05
CA MET A 180 9.27 -8.25 12.37
C MET A 180 10.17 -8.36 11.13
N SER A 181 9.76 -9.15 10.13
CA SER A 181 10.52 -9.30 8.90
C SER A 181 10.52 -7.99 8.09
N SER A 182 9.38 -7.34 8.00
CA SER A 182 9.22 -6.05 7.32
C SER A 182 10.02 -4.95 8.01
N GLU A 183 10.05 -4.93 9.34
CA GLU A 183 10.84 -3.98 10.13
C GLU A 183 12.34 -4.15 9.93
N LYS A 184 12.85 -5.39 10.01
CA LYS A 184 14.26 -5.69 9.76
C LYS A 184 14.69 -5.29 8.36
N LEU A 185 13.85 -5.56 7.35
CA LEU A 185 14.14 -5.23 5.97
C LEU A 185 14.17 -3.71 5.75
N ARG A 186 13.23 -2.99 6.39
CA ARG A 186 13.20 -1.53 6.38
C ARG A 186 14.46 -0.91 7.00
N HIS A 187 14.88 -1.39 8.17
CA HIS A 187 16.11 -0.93 8.83
C HIS A 187 17.36 -1.25 8.01
N TRP A 188 17.41 -2.39 7.33
CA TRP A 188 18.53 -2.73 6.46
C TRP A 188 18.63 -1.81 5.23
N ILE A 189 17.50 -1.40 4.66
CA ILE A 189 17.45 -0.49 3.49
C ILE A 189 17.83 0.93 3.91
N ILE A 190 17.22 1.46 4.97
CA ILE A 190 17.48 2.83 5.46
C ILE A 190 18.90 2.93 6.06
N GLY A 191 19.36 1.92 6.80
CA GLY A 191 20.70 1.92 7.40
C GLY A 191 21.84 1.93 6.39
N LYS A 192 21.63 1.47 5.16
CA LYS A 192 22.62 1.59 4.09
C LYS A 192 22.77 3.01 3.55
N GLU A 193 21.74 3.83 3.60
CA GLU A 193 21.78 5.20 3.08
C GLU A 193 22.54 6.14 4.01
N THR A 194 22.43 5.97 5.31
CA THR A 194 23.20 6.77 6.28
C THR A 194 24.71 6.52 6.18
N LEU A 195 25.14 5.39 5.60
CA LEU A 195 26.56 5.07 5.39
C LEU A 195 27.09 5.53 4.02
N VAL A 196 26.23 5.85 3.06
CA VAL A 196 26.62 6.34 1.72
C VAL A 196 26.59 7.87 1.63
N GLY A 197 25.93 8.56 2.56
CA GLY A 197 25.83 10.02 2.61
C GLY A 197 26.84 10.72 3.53
N SER A 198 27.79 9.98 4.09
CA SER A 198 28.94 10.49 4.85
C SER A 198 30.23 10.30 4.03
#